data_d96f4641bb4930e96a70a47a87ab3e25
#
_entry.id   d96f4641bb4930e96a70a47a87ab3e25
#
_cell.length_a   1.000
_cell.length_b   1.000
_cell.length_c   1.000
_cell.angle_alpha   90.00
_cell.angle_beta   90.00
_cell.angle_gamma   90.00
#
_symmetry.space_group_name_H-M   'P 1'
#
loop_
_entity.id
_entity.type
_entity.pdbx_description
1 polymer ?
#
loop_
_entity_poly.entity_id
_entity_poly.type
_entity_poly.pdbx_seq_one_letter_code
_entity_poly.pdbx_strand_id
1 'polypeptide(L)'
;MPNKKIMKDSFDFLHTALIIVDMQNDFLLEDAPICCPGGLDIVKNIEKLARYFRTNNQPVIFTQDEHQKQDFGLELNREEPEHCLEGTCGVDFHKDLKPYENDYIIKKHRYSAFFETDLDLLLRGLDMNTLILTGVATDVCVEATAQAAQQLGYHVIVIPECVAGTSFIAHQAALDHIKYIGGKITSLNKILGDS
;
A
#
# COMPACT_ATOMS: atom_id res chain seq x y z
N MET A 1 8.68 26.38 29.83
CA MET A 1 8.25 25.53 28.70
C MET A 1 9.33 25.57 27.64
N PRO A 2 10.06 24.49 27.35
CA PRO A 2 11.10 24.53 26.32
C PRO A 2 10.45 24.55 24.95
N ASN A 3 10.91 25.49 24.11
CA ASN A 3 10.55 25.63 22.70
C ASN A 3 10.77 24.30 21.95
N LYS A 4 9.67 23.63 21.58
CA LYS A 4 9.72 22.60 20.54
C LYS A 4 10.04 23.29 19.22
N LYS A 5 11.32 23.38 18.90
CA LYS A 5 11.79 23.65 17.55
C LYS A 5 11.27 22.48 16.70
N ILE A 6 10.21 22.71 15.95
CA ILE A 6 9.69 21.77 14.95
C ILE A 6 10.84 21.56 13.97
N MET A 7 11.52 20.41 14.07
CA MET A 7 12.46 19.99 13.05
C MET A 7 11.64 19.68 11.79
N LYS A 8 11.54 20.64 10.90
CA LYS A 8 11.10 20.44 9.52
C LYS A 8 12.09 19.46 8.89
N ASP A 9 11.56 18.34 8.41
CA ASP A 9 12.24 17.33 7.55
C ASP A 9 13.00 16.15 8.19
N SER A 10 12.82 15.81 9.45
CA SER A 10 13.27 14.49 9.93
C SER A 10 12.15 13.45 9.79
N PHE A 11 12.37 12.50 8.91
CA PHE A 11 11.57 11.30 8.79
C PHE A 11 11.86 10.40 10.01
N ASP A 12 10.84 10.14 10.85
CA ASP A 12 10.97 9.21 11.97
C ASP A 12 10.84 7.78 11.47
N PHE A 13 11.98 7.18 11.12
CA PHE A 13 12.02 5.83 10.56
C PHE A 13 11.68 4.76 11.61
N LEU A 14 11.93 5.02 12.91
CA LEU A 14 11.75 4.02 13.97
C LEU A 14 10.29 3.61 14.20
N HIS A 15 9.34 4.52 13.94
CA HIS A 15 7.91 4.25 14.09
C HIS A 15 7.19 4.21 12.73
N THR A 16 7.90 3.70 11.70
CA THR A 16 7.39 3.66 10.33
C THR A 16 7.26 2.24 9.83
N ALA A 17 6.08 1.88 9.29
CA ALA A 17 5.83 0.64 8.58
C ALA A 17 5.72 0.86 7.07
N LEU A 18 6.19 -0.10 6.28
CA LEU A 18 5.93 -0.18 4.85
C LEU A 18 4.68 -1.01 4.60
N ILE A 19 3.71 -0.45 3.91
CA ILE A 19 2.50 -1.14 3.46
C ILE A 19 2.59 -1.33 1.94
N ILE A 20 2.58 -2.58 1.51
CA ILE A 20 2.61 -2.98 0.09
C ILE A 20 1.21 -3.44 -0.28
N VAL A 21 0.49 -2.58 -1.00
CA VAL A 21 -0.94 -2.76 -1.30
C VAL A 21 -1.10 -3.60 -2.55
N ASP A 22 -1.73 -4.78 -2.40
CA ASP A 22 -2.34 -5.62 -3.44
C ASP A 22 -1.44 -5.92 -4.65
N MET A 23 -0.16 -6.19 -4.43
CA MET A 23 0.78 -6.53 -5.50
C MET A 23 0.62 -8.00 -5.94
N GLN A 24 -0.60 -8.33 -6.42
CA GLN A 24 -1.09 -9.66 -6.77
C GLN A 24 -1.18 -9.86 -8.29
N ASN A 25 -1.21 -11.13 -8.70
CA ASN A 25 -1.20 -11.47 -10.13
C ASN A 25 -2.40 -10.89 -10.90
N ASP A 26 -3.61 -10.89 -10.31
CA ASP A 26 -4.82 -10.38 -10.98
C ASP A 26 -4.82 -8.85 -11.16
N PHE A 27 -3.91 -8.13 -10.49
CA PHE A 27 -3.72 -6.70 -10.68
C PHE A 27 -2.48 -6.34 -11.50
N LEU A 28 -1.59 -7.30 -11.79
CA LEU A 28 -0.28 -6.98 -12.37
C LEU A 28 -0.02 -7.65 -13.73
N LEU A 29 -0.54 -8.86 -13.96
CA LEU A 29 -0.25 -9.59 -15.19
C LEU A 29 -1.07 -9.00 -16.36
N GLU A 30 -0.48 -8.96 -17.56
CA GLU A 30 -1.10 -8.37 -18.75
C GLU A 30 -2.46 -9.00 -19.13
N ASP A 31 -2.58 -10.34 -18.92
CA ASP A 31 -3.81 -11.09 -19.21
C ASP A 31 -4.74 -11.18 -17.99
N ALA A 32 -4.47 -10.45 -16.93
CA ALA A 32 -5.27 -10.48 -15.70
C ALA A 32 -6.61 -9.76 -15.88
N PRO A 33 -7.65 -10.17 -15.13
CA PRO A 33 -9.00 -9.61 -15.26
C PRO A 33 -9.05 -8.10 -14.97
N ILE A 34 -8.21 -7.60 -14.05
CA ILE A 34 -8.12 -6.16 -13.70
C ILE A 34 -6.66 -5.73 -13.64
N CYS A 35 -6.00 -5.71 -14.79
CA CYS A 35 -4.61 -5.26 -14.87
C CYS A 35 -4.48 -3.75 -14.63
N CYS A 36 -3.68 -3.37 -13.64
CA CYS A 36 -3.33 -1.98 -13.36
C CYS A 36 -2.19 -1.52 -14.27
N PRO A 37 -2.39 -0.54 -15.16
CA PRO A 37 -1.36 -0.04 -16.04
C PRO A 37 -0.12 0.44 -15.27
N GLY A 38 1.07 -0.04 -15.65
CA GLY A 38 2.33 0.32 -14.97
C GLY A 38 2.57 -0.42 -13.65
N GLY A 39 1.66 -1.32 -13.23
CA GLY A 39 1.82 -2.08 -11.98
C GLY A 39 3.07 -2.96 -11.95
N LEU A 40 3.48 -3.53 -13.08
CA LEU A 40 4.74 -4.29 -13.17
C LEU A 40 5.98 -3.40 -13.08
N ASP A 41 5.91 -2.16 -13.55
CA ASP A 41 7.06 -1.24 -13.58
C ASP A 41 7.52 -0.85 -12.18
N ILE A 42 6.59 -0.82 -11.20
CA ILE A 42 6.90 -0.43 -9.82
C ILE A 42 7.46 -1.57 -8.97
N VAL A 43 7.35 -2.83 -9.39
CA VAL A 43 7.75 -4.03 -8.62
C VAL A 43 9.19 -3.91 -8.10
N LYS A 44 10.14 -3.53 -8.97
CA LYS A 44 11.56 -3.41 -8.60
C LYS A 44 11.81 -2.32 -7.55
N ASN A 45 11.10 -1.20 -7.64
CA ASN A 45 11.22 -0.11 -6.69
C ASN A 45 10.67 -0.50 -5.33
N ILE A 46 9.52 -1.17 -5.30
CA ILE A 46 8.92 -1.67 -4.06
C ILE A 46 9.82 -2.72 -3.42
N GLU A 47 10.40 -3.65 -4.21
CA GLU A 47 11.32 -4.66 -3.70
C GLU A 47 12.57 -4.02 -3.07
N LYS A 48 13.17 -3.00 -3.73
CA LYS A 48 14.30 -2.23 -3.19
C LYS A 48 13.92 -1.59 -1.84
N LEU A 49 12.74 -1.00 -1.75
CA LEU A 49 12.23 -0.36 -0.54
C LEU A 49 11.95 -1.41 0.57
N ALA A 50 11.31 -2.53 0.24
CA ALA A 50 11.02 -3.61 1.18
C ALA A 50 12.32 -4.20 1.77
N ARG A 51 13.33 -4.40 0.94
CA ARG A 51 14.67 -4.82 1.40
C ARG A 51 15.29 -3.81 2.35
N TYR A 52 15.17 -2.52 2.07
CA TYR A 52 15.66 -1.47 2.95
C TYR A 52 14.97 -1.52 4.33
N PHE A 53 13.65 -1.68 4.37
CA PHE A 53 12.89 -1.82 5.61
C PHE A 53 13.31 -3.06 6.39
N ARG A 54 13.37 -4.22 5.75
CA ARG A 54 13.80 -5.50 6.37
C ARG A 54 15.21 -5.40 6.96
N THR A 55 16.16 -4.80 6.21
CA THR A 55 17.55 -4.63 6.67
C THR A 55 17.66 -3.74 7.90
N ASN A 56 16.71 -2.82 8.07
CA ASN A 56 16.65 -1.92 9.23
C ASN A 56 15.69 -2.40 10.33
N ASN A 57 15.22 -3.65 10.25
CA ASN A 57 14.27 -4.26 11.18
C ASN A 57 12.95 -3.47 11.32
N GLN A 58 12.51 -2.84 10.24
CA GLN A 58 11.22 -2.15 10.19
C GLN A 58 10.15 -3.05 9.57
N PRO A 59 8.90 -2.94 10.04
CA PRO A 59 7.82 -3.79 9.54
C PRO A 59 7.55 -3.61 8.06
N VAL A 60 7.42 -4.74 7.36
CA VAL A 60 6.90 -4.82 5.99
C VAL A 60 5.59 -5.60 6.04
N ILE A 61 4.53 -4.98 5.57
CA ILE A 61 3.16 -5.49 5.63
C ILE A 61 2.61 -5.52 4.21
N PHE A 62 2.21 -6.69 3.77
CA PHE A 62 1.53 -6.88 2.50
C PHE A 62 0.02 -6.89 2.74
N THR A 63 -0.74 -6.22 1.90
CA THR A 63 -2.18 -6.48 1.83
C THR A 63 -2.47 -7.45 0.71
N GLN A 64 -3.45 -8.30 0.94
CA GLN A 64 -3.92 -9.29 -0.03
C GLN A 64 -5.43 -9.15 -0.17
N ASP A 65 -5.87 -8.65 -1.31
CA ASP A 65 -7.28 -8.66 -1.66
C ASP A 65 -7.71 -10.10 -1.95
N GLU A 66 -8.75 -10.58 -1.29
CA GLU A 66 -9.19 -11.97 -1.43
C GLU A 66 -10.71 -12.03 -1.37
N HIS A 67 -11.31 -12.66 -2.35
CA HIS A 67 -12.76 -12.84 -2.45
C HIS A 67 -13.13 -14.31 -2.49
N GLN A 68 -14.27 -14.63 -1.88
CA GLN A 68 -14.94 -15.89 -2.12
C GLN A 68 -15.90 -15.69 -3.30
N LYS A 69 -16.09 -16.74 -4.09
CA LYS A 69 -17.00 -16.67 -5.24
C LYS A 69 -18.43 -16.26 -4.85
N GLN A 70 -18.86 -16.62 -3.64
CA GLN A 70 -20.20 -16.35 -3.13
C GLN A 70 -20.40 -14.89 -2.69
N ASP A 71 -19.32 -14.18 -2.33
CA ASP A 71 -19.39 -12.79 -1.87
C ASP A 71 -18.88 -11.78 -2.89
N PHE A 72 -18.35 -12.26 -4.00
CA PHE A 72 -17.87 -11.40 -5.07
C PHE A 72 -18.99 -10.50 -5.62
N GLY A 73 -18.72 -9.22 -5.70
CA GLY A 73 -19.69 -8.23 -6.17
C GLY A 73 -20.69 -7.72 -5.13
N LEU A 74 -20.75 -8.30 -3.93
CA LEU A 74 -21.57 -7.78 -2.83
C LEU A 74 -21.10 -6.38 -2.38
N GLU A 75 -19.86 -6.09 -2.65
CA GLU A 75 -19.18 -4.89 -2.20
C GLU A 75 -19.82 -3.61 -2.72
N LEU A 76 -20.09 -3.54 -4.01
CA LEU A 76 -20.47 -2.29 -4.65
C LEU A 76 -21.57 -2.43 -5.70
N ASN A 77 -22.17 -3.60 -5.83
CA ASN A 77 -23.07 -3.88 -6.95
C ASN A 77 -22.41 -3.54 -8.29
N ARG A 78 -21.11 -3.89 -8.44
CA ARG A 78 -20.25 -3.53 -9.57
C ARG A 78 -20.22 -4.65 -10.60
N GLU A 79 -20.19 -4.27 -11.85
CA GLU A 79 -19.96 -5.16 -13.00
C GLU A 79 -18.46 -5.31 -13.28
N GLU A 80 -17.67 -5.67 -12.26
CA GLU A 80 -16.25 -5.97 -12.43
C GLU A 80 -16.03 -7.46 -12.72
N PRO A 81 -15.01 -7.81 -13.51
CA PRO A 81 -14.61 -9.20 -13.67
C PRO A 81 -14.25 -9.84 -12.33
N GLU A 82 -14.57 -11.12 -12.17
CA GLU A 82 -14.10 -11.90 -11.01
C GLU A 82 -12.56 -11.80 -10.94
N HIS A 83 -12.03 -11.47 -9.78
CA HIS A 83 -10.60 -11.35 -9.53
C HIS A 83 -10.27 -11.74 -8.11
N CYS A 84 -9.01 -12.01 -7.84
CA CYS A 84 -8.46 -12.36 -6.52
C CYS A 84 -9.30 -13.39 -5.77
N LEU A 85 -9.84 -14.38 -6.49
CA LEU A 85 -10.63 -15.45 -5.88
C LEU A 85 -9.74 -16.39 -5.07
N GLU A 86 -10.20 -16.71 -3.87
CA GLU A 86 -9.55 -17.69 -2.97
C GLU A 86 -9.20 -18.99 -3.71
N GLY A 87 -7.98 -19.47 -3.56
CA GLY A 87 -7.50 -20.71 -4.15
C GLY A 87 -7.12 -20.62 -5.63
N THR A 88 -7.16 -19.45 -6.25
CA THR A 88 -6.66 -19.22 -7.62
C THR A 88 -5.25 -18.64 -7.60
N CYS A 89 -4.54 -18.72 -8.74
CA CYS A 89 -3.23 -18.06 -8.88
C CYS A 89 -3.34 -16.53 -8.95
N GLY A 90 -4.53 -15.99 -9.22
CA GLY A 90 -4.77 -14.55 -9.28
C GLY A 90 -4.59 -13.85 -7.94
N VAL A 91 -4.97 -14.52 -6.85
CA VAL A 91 -4.81 -13.99 -5.49
C VAL A 91 -3.36 -14.00 -5.00
N ASP A 92 -2.48 -14.78 -5.64
CA ASP A 92 -1.08 -14.89 -5.24
C ASP A 92 -0.31 -13.59 -5.50
N PHE A 93 0.64 -13.27 -4.63
CA PHE A 93 1.57 -12.17 -4.83
C PHE A 93 2.46 -12.42 -6.06
N HIS A 94 2.82 -11.33 -6.74
CA HIS A 94 3.71 -11.40 -7.89
C HIS A 94 5.04 -12.07 -7.51
N LYS A 95 5.54 -12.95 -8.40
CA LYS A 95 6.70 -13.82 -8.17
C LYS A 95 7.97 -13.07 -7.70
N ASP A 96 8.17 -11.83 -8.16
CA ASP A 96 9.35 -11.00 -7.85
C ASP A 96 9.12 -10.06 -6.65
N LEU A 97 7.94 -10.12 -6.00
CA LEU A 97 7.61 -9.31 -4.83
C LEU A 97 6.73 -10.12 -3.87
N LYS A 98 7.33 -11.10 -3.20
CA LYS A 98 6.65 -11.97 -2.23
C LYS A 98 6.99 -11.57 -0.80
N PRO A 99 6.04 -11.75 0.14
CA PRO A 99 6.37 -11.63 1.56
C PRO A 99 7.42 -12.67 1.97
N TYR A 100 8.31 -12.26 2.88
CA TYR A 100 9.26 -13.14 3.56
C TYR A 100 8.63 -13.67 4.85
N GLU A 101 9.26 -14.66 5.48
CA GLU A 101 8.77 -15.31 6.70
C GLU A 101 8.44 -14.33 7.85
N ASN A 102 9.18 -13.24 7.94
CA ASN A 102 9.01 -12.22 8.99
C ASN A 102 8.13 -11.04 8.55
N ASP A 103 7.59 -11.04 7.34
CA ASP A 103 6.67 -10.02 6.89
C ASP A 103 5.24 -10.37 7.34
N TYR A 104 4.41 -9.34 7.45
CA TYR A 104 2.99 -9.52 7.79
C TYR A 104 2.13 -9.55 6.54
N ILE A 105 1.04 -10.32 6.59
CA ILE A 105 0.03 -10.35 5.53
C ILE A 105 -1.32 -9.99 6.14
N ILE A 106 -1.96 -8.96 5.59
CA ILE A 106 -3.31 -8.54 5.94
C ILE A 106 -4.24 -8.91 4.79
N LYS A 107 -5.10 -9.88 5.00
CA LYS A 107 -6.18 -10.19 4.07
C LYS A 107 -7.29 -9.17 4.19
N LYS A 108 -7.76 -8.67 3.08
CA LYS A 108 -8.86 -7.71 3.01
C LYS A 108 -9.88 -8.10 1.93
N HIS A 109 -11.09 -7.63 2.09
CA HIS A 109 -12.20 -7.87 1.15
C HIS A 109 -12.78 -6.54 0.61
N ARG A 110 -12.16 -5.42 0.92
CA ARG A 110 -12.59 -4.06 0.53
C ARG A 110 -11.36 -3.22 0.16
N TYR A 111 -11.56 -2.07 -0.44
CA TYR A 111 -10.46 -1.22 -0.91
C TYR A 111 -9.49 -0.84 0.19
N SER A 112 -10.01 -0.30 1.30
CA SER A 112 -9.16 0.10 2.41
C SER A 112 -8.62 -1.13 3.16
N ALA A 113 -7.31 -1.14 3.38
CA ALA A 113 -6.64 -2.15 4.18
C ALA A 113 -7.01 -2.08 5.69
N PHE A 114 -7.72 -1.04 6.12
CA PHE A 114 -8.21 -0.91 7.50
C PHE A 114 -9.65 -1.39 7.68
N PHE A 115 -10.39 -1.60 6.57
CA PHE A 115 -11.80 -1.95 6.69
C PHE A 115 -11.98 -3.43 7.04
N GLU A 116 -12.50 -3.70 8.26
CA GLU A 116 -12.76 -5.06 8.78
C GLU A 116 -11.52 -5.98 8.71
N THR A 117 -10.33 -5.41 9.06
CA THR A 117 -9.06 -6.14 9.11
C THR A 117 -8.34 -5.91 10.44
N ASP A 118 -7.28 -6.68 10.68
CA ASP A 118 -6.44 -6.55 11.86
C ASP A 118 -5.31 -5.50 11.70
N LEU A 119 -5.30 -4.70 10.62
CA LEU A 119 -4.18 -3.80 10.33
C LEU A 119 -3.95 -2.75 11.42
N ASP A 120 -5.01 -2.10 11.93
CA ASP A 120 -4.86 -1.10 13.00
C ASP A 120 -4.35 -1.74 14.29
N LEU A 121 -4.89 -2.91 14.64
CA LEU A 121 -4.42 -3.68 15.81
C LEU A 121 -2.94 -4.04 15.71
N LEU A 122 -2.49 -4.53 14.55
CA LEU A 122 -1.11 -4.85 14.28
C LEU A 122 -0.21 -3.62 14.41
N LEU A 123 -0.56 -2.52 13.74
CA LEU A 123 0.23 -1.29 13.74
C LEU A 123 0.36 -0.68 15.14
N ARG A 124 -0.72 -0.69 15.94
CA ARG A 124 -0.69 -0.26 17.35
C ARG A 124 0.20 -1.17 18.19
N GLY A 125 0.11 -2.49 17.98
CA GLY A 125 0.94 -3.47 18.67
C GLY A 125 2.43 -3.31 18.38
N LEU A 126 2.78 -2.85 17.19
CA LEU A 126 4.16 -2.57 16.75
C LEU A 126 4.64 -1.14 17.08
N ASP A 127 3.80 -0.30 17.70
CA ASP A 127 4.07 1.12 17.99
C ASP A 127 4.38 1.95 16.74
N MET A 128 3.68 1.66 15.63
CA MET A 128 3.81 2.41 14.38
C MET A 128 2.88 3.61 14.35
N ASN A 129 3.35 4.76 13.88
CA ASN A 129 2.59 5.99 13.72
C ASN A 129 2.69 6.59 12.31
N THR A 130 3.59 6.09 11.50
CA THR A 130 3.84 6.55 10.13
C THR A 130 3.77 5.37 9.17
N LEU A 131 3.10 5.54 8.04
CA LEU A 131 2.92 4.51 7.03
C LEU A 131 3.45 5.00 5.69
N ILE A 132 4.35 4.22 5.08
CA ILE A 132 4.69 4.39 3.68
C ILE A 132 3.79 3.46 2.88
N LEU A 133 2.93 4.02 2.04
CA LEU A 133 2.02 3.26 1.20
C LEU A 133 2.61 3.12 -0.21
N THR A 134 2.57 1.90 -0.73
CA THR A 134 3.03 1.51 -2.07
C THR A 134 2.04 0.54 -2.69
N GLY A 135 2.20 0.21 -3.98
CA GLY A 135 1.39 -0.80 -4.66
C GLY A 135 0.28 -0.23 -5.52
N VAL A 136 -0.82 -0.97 -5.68
CA VAL A 136 -1.89 -0.70 -6.63
C VAL A 136 -3.30 -0.78 -6.01
N ALA A 137 -4.30 -0.13 -6.61
CA ALA A 137 -4.13 1.00 -7.50
C ALA A 137 -4.10 2.29 -6.70
N THR A 138 -3.31 3.28 -7.13
CA THR A 138 -3.16 4.56 -6.43
C THR A 138 -4.48 5.22 -6.11
N ASP A 139 -5.39 5.23 -7.08
CA ASP A 139 -6.71 5.87 -7.05
C ASP A 139 -7.84 4.98 -6.50
N VAL A 140 -7.51 3.79 -6.01
CA VAL A 140 -8.47 2.85 -5.41
C VAL A 140 -7.98 2.40 -4.03
N CYS A 141 -7.31 1.25 -3.94
CA CYS A 141 -6.93 0.66 -2.64
C CYS A 141 -5.90 1.49 -1.88
N VAL A 142 -4.93 2.09 -2.58
CA VAL A 142 -3.90 2.95 -1.92
C VAL A 142 -4.55 4.22 -1.37
N GLU A 143 -5.38 4.91 -2.15
CA GLU A 143 -6.08 6.12 -1.70
C GLU A 143 -7.05 5.83 -0.57
N ALA A 144 -7.87 4.77 -0.68
CA ALA A 144 -8.81 4.37 0.37
C ALA A 144 -8.09 4.04 1.69
N THR A 145 -6.93 3.35 1.59
CA THR A 145 -6.08 3.04 2.75
C THR A 145 -5.45 4.31 3.34
N ALA A 146 -4.98 5.23 2.49
CA ALA A 146 -4.42 6.50 2.92
C ALA A 146 -5.42 7.36 3.69
N GLN A 147 -6.66 7.47 3.19
CA GLN A 147 -7.73 8.20 3.86
C GLN A 147 -8.08 7.59 5.22
N ALA A 148 -8.24 6.27 5.27
CA ALA A 148 -8.54 5.57 6.52
C ALA A 148 -7.40 5.73 7.55
N ALA A 149 -6.14 5.58 7.11
CA ALA A 149 -4.96 5.77 7.95
C ALA A 149 -4.94 7.15 8.61
N GLN A 150 -5.20 8.21 7.84
CA GLN A 150 -5.20 9.57 8.37
C GLN A 150 -6.34 9.81 9.37
N GLN A 151 -7.52 9.24 9.14
CA GLN A 151 -8.65 9.33 10.08
C GLN A 151 -8.35 8.59 11.39
N LEU A 152 -7.53 7.55 11.36
CA LEU A 152 -7.04 6.80 12.53
C LEU A 152 -5.84 7.46 13.21
N GLY A 153 -5.33 8.58 12.67
CA GLY A 153 -4.24 9.37 13.23
C GLY A 153 -2.83 8.95 12.80
N TYR A 154 -2.70 8.14 11.76
CA TYR A 154 -1.40 7.81 11.16
C TYR A 154 -0.90 8.93 10.24
N HIS A 155 0.41 9.14 10.23
CA HIS A 155 1.07 9.92 9.20
C HIS A 155 1.24 9.08 7.94
N VAL A 156 0.78 9.58 6.81
CA VAL A 156 0.84 8.86 5.53
C VAL A 156 1.90 9.47 4.62
N ILE A 157 2.72 8.61 4.04
CA ILE A 157 3.70 8.96 3.01
C ILE A 157 3.44 8.07 1.79
N VAL A 158 3.40 8.67 0.60
CA VAL A 158 3.32 7.93 -0.67
C VAL A 158 4.54 8.27 -1.53
N ILE A 159 5.08 7.26 -2.19
CA ILE A 159 6.23 7.35 -3.08
C ILE A 159 5.72 7.12 -4.50
N PRO A 160 5.66 8.16 -5.38
CA PRO A 160 5.12 8.02 -6.73
C PRO A 160 5.79 6.92 -7.56
N GLU A 161 7.09 6.69 -7.37
CA GLU A 161 7.84 5.63 -8.06
C GLU A 161 7.50 4.21 -7.58
N CYS A 162 6.65 4.08 -6.55
CA CYS A 162 6.24 2.82 -5.92
C CYS A 162 4.71 2.63 -5.93
N VAL A 163 3.95 3.43 -6.67
CA VAL A 163 2.50 3.27 -6.84
C VAL A 163 2.11 3.40 -8.32
N ALA A 164 1.08 2.69 -8.73
CA ALA A 164 0.51 2.78 -10.08
C ALA A 164 -1.02 2.86 -9.99
N GLY A 165 -1.63 3.64 -10.87
CA GLY A 165 -3.07 3.89 -10.87
C GLY A 165 -3.79 3.32 -12.09
N THR A 166 -5.12 3.34 -12.06
CA THR A 166 -5.97 2.82 -13.14
C THR A 166 -5.81 3.61 -14.45
N SER A 167 -5.40 4.87 -14.36
CA SER A 167 -5.00 5.72 -15.47
C SER A 167 -4.06 6.82 -14.98
N PHE A 168 -3.34 7.46 -15.89
CA PHE A 168 -2.47 8.59 -15.54
C PHE A 168 -3.23 9.72 -14.83
N ILE A 169 -4.43 10.05 -15.32
CA ILE A 169 -5.25 11.14 -14.73
C ILE A 169 -5.73 10.76 -13.33
N ALA A 170 -6.24 9.55 -13.14
CA ALA A 170 -6.74 9.08 -11.85
C ALA A 170 -5.60 8.96 -10.84
N HIS A 171 -4.46 8.40 -11.23
CA HIS A 171 -3.25 8.33 -10.42
C HIS A 171 -2.81 9.72 -9.91
N GLN A 172 -2.71 10.70 -10.81
CA GLN A 172 -2.30 12.05 -10.42
C GLN A 172 -3.32 12.72 -9.49
N ALA A 173 -4.61 12.58 -9.78
CA ALA A 173 -5.69 13.12 -8.95
C ALA A 173 -5.65 12.52 -7.54
N ALA A 174 -5.42 11.21 -7.41
CA ALA A 174 -5.30 10.54 -6.12
C ALA A 174 -4.07 11.02 -5.33
N LEU A 175 -2.92 11.18 -5.97
CA LEU A 175 -1.73 11.73 -5.30
C LEU A 175 -1.97 13.17 -4.81
N ASP A 176 -2.62 14.00 -5.61
CA ASP A 176 -2.97 15.37 -5.25
C ASP A 176 -3.99 15.40 -4.10
N HIS A 177 -4.98 14.49 -4.11
CA HIS A 177 -5.95 14.36 -3.04
C HIS A 177 -5.31 13.86 -1.74
N ILE A 178 -4.48 12.82 -1.77
CA ILE A 178 -3.74 12.32 -0.60
C ILE A 178 -2.92 13.45 0.02
N LYS A 179 -2.24 14.26 -0.81
CA LYS A 179 -1.49 15.42 -0.35
C LYS A 179 -2.38 16.48 0.26
N TYR A 180 -3.54 16.77 -0.36
CA TYR A 180 -4.50 17.76 0.11
C TYR A 180 -5.04 17.44 1.51
N ILE A 181 -5.33 16.16 1.78
CA ILE A 181 -5.85 15.71 3.09
C ILE A 181 -4.74 15.51 4.15
N GLY A 182 -3.48 15.85 3.86
CA GLY A 182 -2.39 15.87 4.84
C GLY A 182 -1.33 14.78 4.66
N GLY A 183 -1.43 13.93 3.63
CA GLY A 183 -0.38 12.98 3.29
C GLY A 183 0.84 13.67 2.69
N LYS A 184 2.00 13.04 2.81
CA LYS A 184 3.26 13.50 2.26
C LYS A 184 3.60 12.71 1.00
N ILE A 185 3.89 13.41 -0.10
CA ILE A 185 4.43 12.80 -1.31
C ILE A 185 5.95 13.04 -1.32
N THR A 186 6.73 11.98 -1.48
CA THR A 186 8.20 12.04 -1.48
C THR A 186 8.80 11.05 -2.48
N SER A 187 10.07 11.24 -2.85
CA SER A 187 10.74 10.32 -3.77
C SER A 187 11.37 9.14 -3.05
N LEU A 188 11.53 8.03 -3.78
CA LEU A 188 12.20 6.82 -3.30
C LEU A 188 13.64 7.12 -2.81
N ASN A 189 14.40 7.93 -3.55
CA ASN A 189 15.77 8.27 -3.19
C ASN A 189 15.86 8.99 -1.83
N LYS A 190 14.90 9.86 -1.51
CA LYS A 190 14.87 10.53 -0.19
C LYS A 190 14.66 9.56 0.97
N ILE A 191 13.90 8.49 0.76
CA ILE A 191 13.68 7.46 1.80
C ILE A 191 14.93 6.60 1.96
N LEU A 192 15.56 6.22 0.85
CA LEU A 192 16.74 5.35 0.86
C LEU A 192 18.04 6.06 1.27
N GLY A 193 18.03 7.40 1.33
CA GLY A 193 19.24 8.18 1.63
C GLY A 193 20.22 8.27 0.44
N ASP A 194 19.77 7.93 -0.76
CA ASP A 194 20.53 8.09 -2.00
C ASP A 194 20.40 9.57 -2.45
N SER A 195 21.48 10.33 -2.39
CA SER A 195 21.57 11.74 -2.82
C SER A 195 22.03 11.87 -4.28
#